data_80d0efd10e3ea237e1c8c754cb47c5f9
#
_entry.id   80d0efd10e3ea237e1c8c754cb47c5f9
#
_cell.length_a   1.000
_cell.length_b   1.000
_cell.length_c   1.000
_cell.angle_alpha   90.00
_cell.angle_beta   90.00
_cell.angle_gamma   90.00
#
_symmetry.space_group_name_H-M   'P 1'
#
loop_
_entity.id
_entity.type
_entity.pdbx_description
1 polymer ?
#
loop_
_entity_poly.entity_id
_entity_poly.type
_entity_poly.pdbx_seq_one_letter_code
_entity_poly.pdbx_strand_id
1 'polypeptide(L)'
;GQIDGFDADGVRLANGERVPADIVITATGLRLSLGGKVAVSLDGKAVDWTERWFYRGCMFSGVPNLASVFGYLNASWTLRADNTSDYVCRVLNRMRDKRADVVVPYLPDGHDLEVVEPFPFSSGYLQRAKHMIPKSAPTLPWRLNQDYLEDCRDFRKRPVDDGVLRFAKLAA
;
A
#
# COMPACT_ATOMS: atom_id res chain seq x y z
N GLY A 1 8.88 29.92 -5.42
CA GLY A 1 10.01 29.59 -6.32
C GLY A 1 10.66 28.29 -5.90
N GLN A 2 11.44 27.68 -6.78
CA GLN A 2 12.23 26.50 -6.47
C GLN A 2 13.51 26.94 -5.74
N ILE A 3 13.84 26.27 -4.62
CA ILE A 3 15.05 26.55 -3.86
C ILE A 3 16.25 25.93 -4.58
N ASP A 4 17.31 26.74 -4.80
CA ASP A 4 18.61 26.28 -5.31
C ASP A 4 19.59 25.97 -4.17
N GLY A 5 19.54 26.75 -3.10
CA GLY A 5 20.41 26.54 -1.95
C GLY A 5 20.19 27.53 -0.82
N PHE A 6 21.05 27.40 0.19
CA PHE A 6 21.08 28.28 1.34
C PHE A 6 22.48 28.91 1.46
N ASP A 7 22.55 30.12 1.94
CA ASP A 7 23.81 30.80 2.29
C ASP A 7 23.67 31.52 3.65
N ALA A 8 24.69 32.27 4.05
CA ALA A 8 24.70 32.95 5.34
C ALA A 8 23.60 33.99 5.52
N ASP A 9 23.10 34.52 4.43
CA ASP A 9 22.14 35.64 4.43
C ASP A 9 20.69 35.18 4.10
N GLY A 10 20.46 33.88 3.79
CA GLY A 10 19.12 33.37 3.54
C GLY A 10 19.03 32.27 2.51
N VAL A 11 17.97 32.32 1.68
CA VAL A 11 17.60 31.31 0.70
C VAL A 11 17.83 31.81 -0.73
N ARG A 12 18.53 31.04 -1.56
CA ARG A 12 18.64 31.27 -3.00
C ARG A 12 17.58 30.48 -3.76
N LEU A 13 16.94 31.13 -4.70
CA LEU A 13 15.99 30.51 -5.62
C LEU A 13 16.64 30.24 -6.97
N ALA A 14 16.12 29.22 -7.68
CA ALA A 14 16.62 28.81 -8.99
C ALA A 14 16.48 29.90 -10.09
N ASN A 15 15.62 30.88 -9.88
CA ASN A 15 15.48 32.04 -10.77
C ASN A 15 16.48 33.17 -10.48
N GLY A 16 17.45 32.95 -9.55
CA GLY A 16 18.45 33.93 -9.14
C GLY A 16 17.98 34.90 -8.05
N GLU A 17 16.73 34.85 -7.64
CA GLU A 17 16.22 35.67 -6.55
C GLU A 17 16.80 35.21 -5.20
N ARG A 18 17.00 36.15 -4.29
CA ARG A 18 17.46 35.91 -2.91
C ARG A 18 16.40 36.31 -1.92
N VAL A 19 16.05 35.42 -1.01
CA VAL A 19 15.12 35.70 0.09
C VAL A 19 15.91 35.81 1.36
N PRO A 20 16.12 37.02 1.91
CA PRO A 20 16.83 37.20 3.16
C PRO A 20 16.12 36.51 4.33
N ALA A 21 16.85 35.82 5.19
CA ALA A 21 16.29 35.15 6.35
C ALA A 21 17.36 34.93 7.43
N ASP A 22 17.06 35.34 8.65
CA ASP A 22 17.90 35.04 9.82
C ASP A 22 17.72 33.59 10.32
N ILE A 23 16.51 33.03 10.09
CA ILE A 23 16.14 31.69 10.49
C ILE A 23 15.37 31.02 9.33
N VAL A 24 15.75 29.81 8.96
CA VAL A 24 15.04 29.00 7.96
C VAL A 24 14.52 27.74 8.62
N ILE A 25 13.18 27.58 8.56
CA ILE A 25 12.52 26.37 9.06
C ILE A 25 12.16 25.50 7.88
N THR A 26 12.74 24.29 7.82
CA THR A 26 12.43 23.32 6.75
C THR A 26 11.21 22.51 7.11
N ALA A 27 10.13 22.63 6.31
CA ALA A 27 8.90 21.88 6.43
C ALA A 27 8.51 21.29 5.06
N THR A 28 9.47 20.62 4.41
CA THR A 28 9.40 20.17 3.01
C THR A 28 8.55 18.91 2.79
N GLY A 29 7.88 18.43 3.83
CA GLY A 29 6.98 17.29 3.79
C GLY A 29 7.72 15.95 3.89
N LEU A 30 7.05 14.88 3.44
CA LEU A 30 7.49 13.51 3.61
C LEU A 30 7.92 12.89 2.27
N ARG A 31 8.70 11.83 2.37
CA ARG A 31 8.94 10.88 1.28
C ARG A 31 8.29 9.56 1.68
N LEU A 32 7.31 9.12 0.88
CA LEU A 32 6.66 7.84 1.12
C LEU A 32 7.69 6.71 0.98
N SER A 33 7.59 5.74 1.88
CA SER A 33 8.37 4.52 1.83
C SER A 33 7.43 3.34 2.01
N LEU A 34 7.16 2.62 0.94
CA LEU A 34 6.30 1.43 0.99
C LEU A 34 6.99 0.34 1.83
N GLY A 35 6.23 -0.31 2.73
CA GLY A 35 6.72 -1.39 3.57
C GLY A 35 7.96 -1.04 4.42
N GLY A 36 8.20 0.24 4.75
CA GLY A 36 9.36 0.62 5.56
C GLY A 36 10.71 0.39 4.89
N LYS A 37 10.79 0.34 3.57
CA LYS A 37 11.97 0.00 2.75
C LYS A 37 12.41 -1.47 2.85
N VAL A 38 11.55 -2.35 3.31
CA VAL A 38 11.84 -3.80 3.29
C VAL A 38 11.91 -4.26 1.84
N ALA A 39 13.01 -4.88 1.47
CA ALA A 39 13.14 -5.55 0.18
C ALA A 39 12.47 -6.93 0.26
N VAL A 40 11.55 -7.19 -0.64
CA VAL A 40 10.85 -8.47 -0.73
C VAL A 40 11.28 -9.17 -2.01
N SER A 41 11.65 -10.45 -1.89
CA SER A 41 11.91 -11.30 -3.04
C SER A 41 11.06 -12.57 -2.96
N LEU A 42 10.65 -13.08 -4.11
CA LEU A 42 9.93 -14.33 -4.28
C LEU A 42 10.75 -15.21 -5.22
N ASP A 43 11.16 -16.39 -4.74
CA ASP A 43 12.02 -17.33 -5.47
C ASP A 43 13.29 -16.67 -6.05
N GLY A 44 13.93 -15.81 -5.23
CA GLY A 44 15.15 -15.10 -5.59
C GLY A 44 14.98 -13.89 -6.51
N LYS A 45 13.75 -13.58 -6.95
CA LYS A 45 13.44 -12.41 -7.78
C LYS A 45 12.82 -11.31 -6.92
N ALA A 46 13.30 -10.08 -7.07
CA ALA A 46 12.71 -8.93 -6.39
C ALA A 46 11.25 -8.74 -6.81
N VAL A 47 10.39 -8.45 -5.83
CA VAL A 47 8.99 -8.13 -6.10
C VAL A 47 8.89 -6.72 -6.65
N ASP A 48 8.39 -6.59 -7.87
CA ASP A 48 7.98 -5.30 -8.43
C ASP A 48 6.56 -4.98 -7.93
N TRP A 49 6.46 -3.99 -7.05
CA TRP A 49 5.18 -3.60 -6.47
C TRP A 49 4.24 -2.94 -7.48
N THR A 50 4.77 -2.33 -8.53
CA THR A 50 3.95 -1.66 -9.56
C THR A 50 3.19 -2.65 -10.44
N GLU A 51 3.63 -3.91 -10.46
CA GLU A 51 2.94 -5.00 -11.15
C GLU A 51 1.99 -5.77 -10.26
N ARG A 52 1.91 -5.43 -8.96
CA ARG A 52 1.00 -6.08 -8.02
C ARG A 52 -0.28 -5.27 -7.84
N TRP A 53 -1.34 -5.96 -7.48
CA TRP A 53 -2.63 -5.37 -7.16
C TRP A 53 -2.88 -5.46 -5.66
N PHE A 54 -3.42 -4.41 -5.07
CA PHE A 54 -3.93 -4.50 -3.72
C PHE A 54 -5.07 -5.52 -3.66
N TYR A 55 -5.00 -6.42 -2.70
CA TYR A 55 -6.10 -7.28 -2.32
C TYR A 55 -6.60 -6.85 -0.95
N ARG A 56 -7.85 -6.38 -0.89
CA ARG A 56 -8.49 -5.81 0.32
C ARG A 56 -7.63 -4.72 0.99
N GLY A 57 -6.73 -4.08 0.27
CA GLY A 57 -5.81 -3.07 0.79
C GLY A 57 -4.79 -3.55 1.82
N CYS A 58 -4.64 -4.87 2.02
CA CYS A 58 -3.71 -5.43 3.00
C CYS A 58 -2.85 -6.58 2.49
N MET A 59 -3.18 -7.23 1.39
CA MET A 59 -2.35 -8.24 0.73
C MET A 59 -2.12 -7.83 -0.73
N PHE A 60 -1.35 -8.64 -1.48
CA PHE A 60 -0.94 -8.28 -2.85
C PHE A 60 -1.05 -9.49 -3.78
N SER A 61 -1.49 -9.26 -5.03
CA SER A 61 -1.60 -10.31 -6.03
C SER A 61 -0.28 -11.06 -6.22
N GLY A 62 -0.33 -12.39 -6.17
CA GLY A 62 0.82 -13.26 -6.41
C GLY A 62 1.95 -13.16 -5.37
N VAL A 63 1.74 -12.48 -4.23
CA VAL A 63 2.72 -12.45 -3.13
C VAL A 63 2.17 -13.29 -1.97
N PRO A 64 2.75 -14.47 -1.70
CA PRO A 64 2.25 -15.38 -0.68
C PRO A 64 2.60 -14.91 0.73
N ASN A 65 1.73 -15.24 1.68
CA ASN A 65 1.96 -15.12 3.12
C ASN A 65 2.36 -13.72 3.61
N LEU A 66 2.08 -12.68 2.84
CA LEU A 66 2.41 -11.31 3.19
C LEU A 66 1.13 -10.49 3.39
N ALA A 67 1.03 -9.88 4.55
CA ALA A 67 0.05 -8.83 4.81
C ALA A 67 0.76 -7.55 5.27
N SER A 68 0.23 -6.42 4.87
CA SER A 68 0.77 -5.09 5.20
C SER A 68 -0.36 -4.17 5.63
N VAL A 69 -0.07 -3.30 6.58
CA VAL A 69 -1.01 -2.25 6.99
C VAL A 69 -0.66 -0.97 6.25
N PHE A 70 -1.61 -0.47 5.47
CA PHE A 70 -1.60 0.89 4.97
C PHE A 70 -2.84 1.59 5.53
N GLY A 71 -2.65 2.65 6.31
CA GLY A 71 -3.73 3.33 7.02
C GLY A 71 -4.68 4.10 6.09
N TYR A 72 -5.71 4.69 6.69
CA TYR A 72 -6.58 5.63 5.99
C TYR A 72 -5.88 6.98 5.84
N LEU A 73 -6.11 7.65 4.73
CA LEU A 73 -5.65 9.03 4.51
C LEU A 73 -6.62 10.05 5.13
N ASN A 74 -7.87 9.65 5.35
CA ASN A 74 -8.98 10.47 5.87
C ASN A 74 -9.46 10.04 7.26
N ALA A 75 -8.77 9.08 7.91
CA ALA A 75 -9.09 8.59 9.24
C ALA A 75 -7.83 8.09 9.96
N SER A 76 -7.96 7.66 11.21
CA SER A 76 -6.82 7.12 11.97
C SER A 76 -6.25 5.85 11.33
N TRP A 77 -4.94 5.76 11.25
CA TRP A 77 -4.21 4.58 10.80
C TRP A 77 -4.51 3.34 11.65
N THR A 78 -4.71 3.51 12.96
CA THR A 78 -5.01 2.41 13.87
C THR A 78 -6.31 1.71 13.53
N LEU A 79 -7.31 2.42 13.02
CA LEU A 79 -8.57 1.81 12.59
C LEU A 79 -8.38 0.76 11.48
N ARG A 80 -7.48 1.04 10.52
CA ARG A 80 -7.15 0.06 9.48
C ARG A 80 -6.25 -1.05 10.03
N ALA A 81 -5.35 -0.73 10.94
CA ALA A 81 -4.50 -1.73 11.58
C ALA A 81 -5.35 -2.78 12.31
N ASP A 82 -6.35 -2.35 13.07
CA ASP A 82 -7.27 -3.25 13.77
C ASP A 82 -8.06 -4.13 12.79
N ASN A 83 -8.67 -3.53 11.78
CA ASN A 83 -9.40 -4.28 10.74
C ASN A 83 -8.50 -5.29 10.03
N THR A 84 -7.28 -4.87 9.64
CA THR A 84 -6.31 -5.76 8.98
C THR A 84 -5.91 -6.91 9.90
N SER A 85 -5.68 -6.65 11.19
CA SER A 85 -5.32 -7.67 12.16
C SER A 85 -6.44 -8.70 12.35
N ASP A 86 -7.68 -8.24 12.48
CA ASP A 86 -8.86 -9.11 12.54
C ASP A 86 -8.94 -10.01 11.30
N TYR A 87 -8.73 -9.43 10.11
CA TYR A 87 -8.77 -10.19 8.86
C TYR A 87 -7.64 -11.21 8.77
N VAL A 88 -6.41 -10.82 9.10
CA VAL A 88 -5.24 -11.71 9.09
C VAL A 88 -5.46 -12.89 10.05
N CYS A 89 -6.01 -12.64 11.25
CA CYS A 89 -6.36 -13.72 12.17
C CYS A 89 -7.39 -14.70 11.58
N ARG A 90 -8.38 -14.20 10.84
CA ARG A 90 -9.35 -15.04 10.13
C ARG A 90 -8.69 -15.87 9.02
N VAL A 91 -7.77 -15.27 8.26
CA VAL A 91 -6.98 -15.97 7.22
C VAL A 91 -6.14 -17.07 7.86
N LEU A 92 -5.41 -16.79 8.94
CA LEU A 92 -4.60 -17.78 9.66
C LEU A 92 -5.44 -18.94 10.21
N ASN A 93 -6.61 -18.67 10.77
CA ASN A 93 -7.54 -19.70 11.21
C ASN A 93 -7.98 -20.57 10.01
N ARG A 94 -8.26 -19.94 8.87
CA ARG A 94 -8.66 -20.68 7.67
C ARG A 94 -7.51 -21.50 7.08
N MET A 95 -6.28 -20.99 7.12
CA MET A 95 -5.10 -21.78 6.76
C MET A 95 -4.97 -23.03 7.64
N ARG A 96 -5.15 -22.89 8.96
CA ARG A 96 -5.13 -24.02 9.91
C ARG A 96 -6.21 -25.05 9.57
N ASP A 97 -7.46 -24.62 9.33
CA ASP A 97 -8.57 -25.51 9.00
C ASP A 97 -8.31 -26.29 7.69
N LYS A 98 -7.71 -25.64 6.71
CA LYS A 98 -7.33 -26.23 5.42
C LYS A 98 -5.99 -27.00 5.49
N ARG A 99 -5.28 -26.94 6.61
CA ARG A 99 -3.89 -27.44 6.75
C ARG A 99 -2.99 -26.89 5.65
N ALA A 100 -3.14 -25.62 5.33
CA ALA A 100 -2.40 -24.93 4.29
C ALA A 100 -1.18 -24.19 4.87
N ASP A 101 -0.07 -24.23 4.15
CA ASP A 101 1.18 -23.54 4.50
C ASP A 101 1.30 -22.20 3.75
N VAL A 102 0.55 -22.07 2.67
CA VAL A 102 0.59 -20.92 1.78
C VAL A 102 -0.81 -20.37 1.57
N VAL A 103 -0.92 -19.05 1.65
CA VAL A 103 -2.08 -18.28 1.19
C VAL A 103 -1.61 -17.17 0.26
N VAL A 104 -2.25 -17.03 -0.90
CA VAL A 104 -1.90 -16.02 -1.89
C VAL A 104 -3.15 -15.48 -2.58
N PRO A 105 -3.30 -14.15 -2.72
CA PRO A 105 -4.30 -13.57 -3.60
C PRO A 105 -3.95 -13.90 -5.06
N TYR A 106 -4.81 -14.63 -5.73
CA TYR A 106 -4.61 -15.07 -7.11
C TYR A 106 -5.38 -14.17 -8.07
N LEU A 107 -4.66 -13.63 -9.02
CA LEU A 107 -5.23 -12.86 -10.13
C LEU A 107 -4.78 -13.57 -11.42
N PRO A 108 -5.70 -14.09 -12.22
CA PRO A 108 -5.35 -14.79 -13.47
C PRO A 108 -4.73 -13.82 -14.48
N ASP A 109 -3.84 -14.34 -15.30
CA ASP A 109 -3.30 -13.60 -16.44
C ASP A 109 -4.43 -13.25 -17.43
N GLY A 110 -4.31 -12.09 -18.08
CA GLY A 110 -5.32 -11.61 -19.03
C GLY A 110 -6.62 -11.11 -18.37
N HIS A 111 -6.60 -10.82 -17.05
CA HIS A 111 -7.74 -10.18 -16.39
C HIS A 111 -8.07 -8.82 -17.02
N ASP A 112 -9.31 -8.41 -16.91
CA ASP A 112 -9.88 -7.16 -17.46
C ASP A 112 -10.04 -6.04 -16.41
N LEU A 113 -9.33 -6.13 -15.28
CA LEU A 113 -9.43 -5.13 -14.22
C LEU A 113 -8.95 -3.75 -14.70
N GLU A 114 -9.80 -2.77 -14.54
CA GLU A 114 -9.45 -1.37 -14.74
C GLU A 114 -8.52 -0.88 -13.63
N VAL A 115 -7.46 -0.15 -13.99
CA VAL A 115 -6.56 0.47 -13.03
C VAL A 115 -7.12 1.83 -12.62
N VAL A 116 -7.32 2.02 -11.32
CA VAL A 116 -7.70 3.32 -10.76
C VAL A 116 -6.61 3.85 -9.84
N GLU A 117 -6.57 5.16 -9.66
CA GLU A 117 -5.66 5.81 -8.72
C GLU A 117 -5.98 5.36 -7.27
N PRO A 118 -5.07 4.65 -6.58
CA PRO A 118 -5.33 4.17 -5.21
C PRO A 118 -5.41 5.33 -4.20
N PHE A 119 -4.78 6.47 -4.51
CA PHE A 119 -4.74 7.65 -3.65
C PHE A 119 -5.13 8.90 -4.45
N PRO A 120 -6.43 9.22 -4.55
CA PRO A 120 -6.92 10.38 -5.30
C PRO A 120 -6.67 11.71 -4.54
N PHE A 121 -5.45 11.91 -4.05
CA PHE A 121 -5.04 13.10 -3.31
C PHE A 121 -3.93 13.83 -4.05
N SER A 122 -3.97 15.17 -3.98
CA SER A 122 -3.00 16.05 -4.62
C SER A 122 -1.68 16.19 -3.85
N SER A 123 -1.53 15.53 -2.70
CA SER A 123 -0.33 15.63 -1.86
C SER A 123 0.94 15.28 -2.62
N GLY A 124 1.92 16.17 -2.62
CA GLY A 124 3.14 16.04 -3.41
C GLY A 124 3.94 14.75 -3.14
N TYR A 125 3.94 14.27 -1.89
CA TYR A 125 4.64 13.03 -1.54
C TYR A 125 3.97 11.78 -2.15
N LEU A 126 2.64 11.76 -2.29
CA LEU A 126 1.92 10.68 -2.96
C LEU A 126 2.18 10.71 -4.47
N GLN A 127 2.14 11.91 -5.07
CA GLN A 127 2.44 12.06 -6.49
C GLN A 127 3.86 11.56 -6.84
N ARG A 128 4.84 11.89 -5.97
CA ARG A 128 6.22 11.40 -6.14
C ARG A 128 6.37 9.90 -5.95
N ALA A 129 5.46 9.25 -5.22
CA ALA A 129 5.53 7.84 -4.89
C ALA A 129 4.75 6.92 -5.86
N LYS A 130 4.02 7.46 -6.83
CA LYS A 130 3.20 6.68 -7.78
C LYS A 130 3.96 5.52 -8.44
N HIS A 131 5.23 5.73 -8.72
CA HIS A 131 6.10 4.74 -9.36
C HIS A 131 6.45 3.53 -8.48
N MET A 132 6.00 3.46 -7.24
CA MET A 132 6.26 2.34 -6.32
C MET A 132 4.99 1.76 -5.70
N ILE A 133 3.82 2.28 -6.06
CA ILE A 133 2.55 1.90 -5.46
C ILE A 133 1.89 0.79 -6.28
N PRO A 134 1.39 -0.28 -5.63
CA PRO A 134 0.62 -1.31 -6.30
C PRO A 134 -0.65 -0.77 -6.97
N LYS A 135 -1.13 -1.49 -7.98
CA LYS A 135 -2.35 -1.18 -8.72
C LYS A 135 -3.59 -1.36 -7.82
N SER A 136 -4.62 -0.61 -8.10
CA SER A 136 -5.93 -0.73 -7.45
C SER A 136 -7.03 -0.76 -8.51
N ALA A 137 -8.08 -1.56 -8.28
CA ALA A 137 -9.27 -1.59 -9.11
C ALA A 137 -10.40 -0.77 -8.47
N PRO A 138 -11.47 -0.43 -9.22
CA PRO A 138 -12.60 0.31 -8.68
C PRO A 138 -13.43 -0.51 -7.68
N THR A 139 -13.33 -1.85 -7.70
CA THR A 139 -14.14 -2.75 -6.90
C THR A 139 -13.32 -3.68 -6.01
N LEU A 140 -13.92 -4.12 -4.90
CA LEU A 140 -13.38 -5.18 -4.07
C LEU A 140 -13.36 -6.52 -4.82
N PRO A 141 -12.41 -7.40 -4.52
CA PRO A 141 -11.41 -7.28 -3.47
C PRO A 141 -10.11 -6.57 -3.90
N TRP A 142 -10.01 -6.11 -5.14
CA TRP A 142 -8.80 -5.53 -5.72
C TRP A 142 -8.69 -4.01 -5.52
N ARG A 143 -9.48 -3.48 -4.61
CA ARG A 143 -9.51 -2.05 -4.27
C ARG A 143 -8.72 -1.77 -2.99
N LEU A 144 -7.91 -0.69 -3.01
CA LEU A 144 -7.47 -0.03 -1.79
C LEU A 144 -8.57 0.94 -1.36
N ASN A 145 -9.48 0.46 -0.51
CA ASN A 145 -10.60 1.25 -0.04
C ASN A 145 -10.15 2.31 0.99
N GLN A 146 -10.88 3.44 1.06
CA GLN A 146 -10.65 4.50 2.05
C GLN A 146 -11.89 4.75 2.92
N ASP A 147 -12.90 3.87 2.85
CA ASP A 147 -14.10 3.91 3.68
C ASP A 147 -13.97 2.91 4.84
N TYR A 148 -13.86 3.43 6.05
CA TYR A 148 -13.72 2.62 7.26
C TYR A 148 -14.92 1.69 7.51
N LEU A 149 -16.15 2.18 7.28
CA LEU A 149 -17.35 1.37 7.56
C LEU A 149 -17.53 0.25 6.53
N GLU A 150 -17.17 0.51 5.27
CA GLU A 150 -17.15 -0.51 4.24
C GLU A 150 -16.08 -1.57 4.55
N ASP A 151 -14.88 -1.15 4.94
CA ASP A 151 -13.82 -2.05 5.36
C ASP A 151 -14.21 -2.91 6.57
N CYS A 152 -14.86 -2.34 7.59
CA CYS A 152 -15.35 -3.13 8.71
C CYS A 152 -16.31 -4.26 8.28
N ARG A 153 -17.15 -4.00 7.29
CA ARG A 153 -18.06 -5.02 6.74
C ARG A 153 -17.29 -6.06 5.92
N ASP A 154 -16.35 -5.61 5.10
CA ASP A 154 -15.54 -6.47 4.25
C ASP A 154 -14.63 -7.39 5.07
N PHE A 155 -13.80 -6.83 5.95
CA PHE A 155 -12.82 -7.58 6.73
C PHE A 155 -13.44 -8.52 7.76
N ARG A 156 -14.57 -8.13 8.36
CA ARG A 156 -15.16 -8.90 9.47
C ARG A 156 -16.27 -9.85 9.03
N LYS A 157 -17.02 -9.52 7.97
CA LYS A 157 -18.25 -10.25 7.63
C LYS A 157 -18.15 -11.07 6.35
N ARG A 158 -17.39 -10.62 5.34
CA ARG A 158 -17.28 -11.39 4.09
C ARG A 158 -16.47 -12.67 4.30
N PRO A 159 -16.80 -13.74 3.59
CA PRO A 159 -16.02 -14.98 3.65
C PRO A 159 -14.55 -14.76 3.30
N VAL A 160 -13.65 -15.47 3.98
CA VAL A 160 -12.23 -15.54 3.62
C VAL A 160 -12.07 -16.35 2.34
N ASP A 161 -12.88 -17.40 2.16
CA ASP A 161 -12.96 -18.17 0.92
C ASP A 161 -13.81 -17.40 -0.11
N ASP A 162 -13.25 -16.40 -0.74
CA ASP A 162 -13.90 -15.54 -1.72
C ASP A 162 -13.63 -15.94 -3.18
N GLY A 163 -12.96 -17.08 -3.38
CA GLY A 163 -12.55 -17.56 -4.69
C GLY A 163 -11.29 -16.89 -5.24
N VAL A 164 -10.78 -15.85 -4.59
CA VAL A 164 -9.56 -15.12 -4.94
C VAL A 164 -8.37 -15.60 -4.12
N LEU A 165 -8.55 -15.75 -2.81
CA LEU A 165 -7.51 -16.36 -1.97
C LEU A 165 -7.32 -17.84 -2.30
N ARG A 166 -6.11 -18.20 -2.68
CA ARG A 166 -5.69 -19.57 -2.89
C ARG A 166 -4.92 -20.06 -1.68
N PHE A 167 -5.25 -21.28 -1.25
CA PHE A 167 -4.60 -21.95 -0.13
C PHE A 167 -3.92 -23.20 -0.67
N ALA A 168 -2.65 -23.39 -0.33
CA ALA A 168 -1.86 -24.54 -0.77
C ALA A 168 -1.00 -25.09 0.35
N LYS A 169 -0.59 -26.34 0.19
CA LYS A 169 0.51 -26.94 0.95
C LYS A 169 1.80 -26.78 0.18
N LEU A 170 2.90 -26.57 0.89
CA LEU A 170 4.22 -26.73 0.30
C LEU A 170 4.41 -28.22 -0.02
N ALA A 171 4.96 -28.49 -1.20
CA ALA A 171 5.42 -29.84 -1.51
C ALA A 171 6.56 -30.20 -0.55
N ALA A 172 6.49 -31.41 0.02
CA ALA A 172 7.53 -31.96 0.89
C ALA A 172 8.80 -32.19 0.12
#